data_4e7d736b6540a6a56d2c509c70e7210b
#
_entry.id   4e7d736b6540a6a56d2c509c70e7210b
#
_cell.length_a   1.000
_cell.length_b   1.000
_cell.length_c   1.000
_cell.angle_alpha   90.00
_cell.angle_beta   90.00
_cell.angle_gamma   90.00
#
_symmetry.space_group_name_H-M   'P 1'
#
loop_
_entity.id
_entity.type
_entity.pdbx_description
1 polymer ?
#
loop_
_entity_poly.entity_id
_entity_poly.type
_entity_poly.pdbx_seq_one_letter_code
_entity_poly.pdbx_strand_id
1 'polypeptide(L)'
;AARTTVSAAGDTRSQQADVDSFLLGLRYLTPGEVTWIAEYYRNGAGYDRSEMNSYYQFLDTALAPGASTALLNKARSVAQAGYGRPNPARDYLYVKASVSEPFDWVYGAASVTAMVNLNDHSVQFTPEVSYTGFSNWELRARVSWLNGLAQTEYGEKSSRARVEVTGRYYF
;
A
#
# COMPACT_ATOMS: atom_id res chain seq x y z
N ALA A 1 -14.76 -15.69 -4.21
CA ALA A 1 -14.56 -14.36 -4.80
C ALA A 1 -14.44 -14.45 -6.32
N ALA A 2 -14.92 -13.43 -7.05
CA ALA A 2 -14.66 -13.29 -8.48
C ALA A 2 -13.28 -12.64 -8.67
N ARG A 3 -12.44 -13.24 -9.51
CA ARG A 3 -11.08 -12.78 -9.79
C ARG A 3 -10.87 -12.75 -11.30
N THR A 4 -10.35 -11.63 -11.79
CA THR A 4 -10.03 -11.44 -13.21
C THR A 4 -8.52 -11.32 -13.36
N THR A 5 -7.91 -12.16 -14.18
CA THR A 5 -6.51 -12.08 -14.57
C THR A 5 -6.39 -11.58 -16.00
N VAL A 6 -5.27 -10.94 -16.32
CA VAL A 6 -4.97 -10.46 -17.67
C VAL A 6 -3.60 -10.98 -18.11
N SER A 7 -3.47 -11.39 -19.37
CA SER A 7 -2.18 -11.71 -19.98
C SER A 7 -1.46 -10.45 -20.46
N ALA A 8 -0.17 -10.53 -20.72
CA ALA A 8 0.60 -9.45 -21.33
C ALA A 8 0.05 -9.00 -22.70
N ALA A 9 -0.61 -9.89 -23.43
CA ALA A 9 -1.31 -9.60 -24.69
C ALA A 9 -2.69 -8.94 -24.48
N GLY A 10 -3.14 -8.83 -23.21
CA GLY A 10 -4.41 -8.24 -22.86
C GLY A 10 -5.59 -9.22 -22.77
N ASP A 11 -5.38 -10.53 -22.95
CA ASP A 11 -6.49 -11.48 -22.81
C ASP A 11 -6.91 -11.57 -21.35
N THR A 12 -8.22 -11.47 -21.12
CA THR A 12 -8.78 -11.51 -19.77
C THR A 12 -9.42 -12.85 -19.47
N ARG A 13 -9.15 -13.39 -18.29
CA ARG A 13 -9.80 -14.61 -17.77
C ARG A 13 -10.41 -14.31 -16.42
N SER A 14 -11.72 -14.49 -16.31
CA SER A 14 -12.46 -14.37 -15.05
C SER A 14 -12.74 -15.75 -14.49
N GLN A 15 -12.40 -15.93 -13.23
CA GLN A 15 -12.65 -17.18 -12.49
C GLN A 15 -13.36 -16.84 -11.18
N GLN A 16 -14.33 -17.68 -10.81
CA GLN A 16 -14.90 -17.65 -9.48
C GLN A 16 -14.25 -18.76 -8.67
N ALA A 17 -13.61 -18.38 -7.57
CA ALA A 17 -12.94 -19.33 -6.68
C ALA A 17 -13.26 -18.99 -5.23
N ASP A 18 -13.33 -20.02 -4.41
CA ASP A 18 -13.31 -19.84 -2.97
C ASP A 18 -11.87 -19.58 -2.57
N VAL A 19 -11.68 -18.49 -1.84
CA VAL A 19 -10.36 -18.00 -1.43
C VAL A 19 -10.36 -17.65 0.04
N ASP A 20 -9.32 -18.09 0.74
CA ASP A 20 -9.11 -17.77 2.13
C ASP A 20 -8.14 -16.61 2.26
N SER A 21 -8.51 -15.64 3.10
CA SER A 21 -7.65 -14.53 3.48
C SER A 21 -7.48 -14.54 4.99
N PHE A 22 -6.27 -14.26 5.46
CA PHE A 22 -6.01 -14.20 6.88
C PHE A 22 -4.99 -13.11 7.22
N LEU A 23 -5.01 -12.67 8.47
CA LEU A 23 -4.07 -11.74 9.05
C LEU A 23 -3.51 -12.37 10.33
N LEU A 24 -2.18 -12.40 10.43
CA LEU A 24 -1.47 -12.82 11.63
C LEU A 24 -0.65 -11.64 12.15
N GLY A 25 -0.85 -11.23 13.39
CA GLY A 25 -0.20 -10.06 13.97
C GLY A 25 0.44 -10.34 15.33
N LEU A 26 1.48 -9.58 15.61
CA LEU A 26 2.18 -9.52 16.89
C LEU A 26 2.31 -8.06 17.32
N ARG A 27 2.08 -7.80 18.61
CA ARG A 27 2.38 -6.51 19.25
C ARG A 27 3.34 -6.73 20.41
N TYR A 28 4.37 -5.90 20.48
CA TYR A 28 5.38 -5.95 21.54
C TYR A 28 5.72 -4.55 22.02
N LEU A 29 5.70 -4.34 23.33
CA LEU A 29 6.14 -3.11 23.99
C LEU A 29 7.55 -3.36 24.59
N THR A 30 8.50 -2.56 24.15
CA THR A 30 9.88 -2.62 24.69
C THR A 30 9.97 -1.93 26.05
N PRO A 31 11.00 -2.21 26.86
CA PRO A 31 11.27 -1.47 28.09
C PRO A 31 11.50 0.04 27.88
N GLY A 32 11.91 0.47 26.67
CA GLY A 32 12.05 1.86 26.27
C GLY A 32 10.75 2.48 25.71
N GLU A 33 9.58 1.92 26.05
CA GLU A 33 8.25 2.44 25.69
C GLU A 33 7.94 2.50 24.18
N VAL A 34 8.76 1.83 23.37
CA VAL A 34 8.47 1.68 21.93
C VAL A 34 7.54 0.52 21.72
N THR A 35 6.37 0.80 21.16
CA THR A 35 5.42 -0.23 20.72
C THR A 35 5.75 -0.66 19.29
N TRP A 36 6.00 -1.93 19.11
CA TRP A 36 6.14 -2.59 17.81
C TRP A 36 4.88 -3.34 17.46
N ILE A 37 4.46 -3.25 16.20
CA ILE A 37 3.41 -4.06 15.60
C ILE A 37 3.98 -4.65 14.33
N ALA A 38 3.84 -5.96 14.17
CA ALA A 38 4.17 -6.66 12.93
C ALA A 38 2.99 -7.52 12.51
N GLU A 39 2.53 -7.38 11.27
CA GLU A 39 1.37 -8.09 10.75
C GLU A 39 1.69 -8.66 9.37
N TYR A 40 1.43 -9.94 9.20
CA TYR A 40 1.43 -10.59 7.90
C TYR A 40 -0.02 -10.73 7.42
N TYR A 41 -0.30 -10.20 6.24
CA TYR A 41 -1.59 -10.30 5.60
C TYR A 41 -1.49 -11.12 4.32
N ARG A 42 -2.30 -12.18 4.23
CA ARG A 42 -2.52 -12.93 3.01
C ARG A 42 -3.89 -12.64 2.44
N ASN A 43 -3.91 -12.10 1.24
CA ASN A 43 -5.10 -11.86 0.44
C ASN A 43 -5.29 -13.02 -0.54
N GLY A 44 -6.20 -13.95 -0.25
CA GLY A 44 -6.44 -15.11 -1.11
C GLY A 44 -6.94 -14.75 -2.52
N ALA A 45 -7.61 -13.60 -2.68
CA ALA A 45 -8.01 -13.07 -3.98
C ALA A 45 -6.92 -12.20 -4.64
N GLY A 46 -5.79 -11.97 -3.97
CA GLY A 46 -4.70 -11.14 -4.45
C GLY A 46 -3.92 -11.77 -5.61
N TYR A 47 -3.22 -10.94 -6.33
CA TYR A 47 -2.41 -11.33 -7.48
C TYR A 47 -1.00 -11.71 -7.03
N ASP A 48 -0.42 -12.72 -7.68
CA ASP A 48 0.99 -13.05 -7.53
C ASP A 48 1.86 -12.17 -8.42
N ARG A 49 3.19 -12.35 -8.31
CA ARG A 49 4.16 -11.55 -9.06
C ARG A 49 3.99 -11.69 -10.57
N SER A 50 3.71 -12.90 -11.07
CA SER A 50 3.60 -13.15 -12.51
C SER A 50 2.35 -12.48 -13.09
N GLU A 51 1.26 -12.51 -12.36
CA GLU A 51 -0.01 -11.89 -12.72
C GLU A 51 0.09 -10.36 -12.70
N MET A 52 0.75 -9.79 -11.69
CA MET A 52 1.03 -8.35 -11.63
C MET A 52 1.95 -7.90 -12.76
N ASN A 53 3.02 -8.65 -13.06
CA ASN A 53 3.90 -8.34 -14.18
C ASN A 53 3.16 -8.39 -15.52
N SER A 54 2.31 -9.39 -15.75
CA SER A 54 1.48 -9.47 -16.95
C SER A 54 0.56 -8.26 -17.10
N TYR A 55 -0.02 -7.80 -15.98
CA TYR A 55 -0.84 -6.60 -15.97
C TYR A 55 -0.03 -5.33 -16.32
N TYR A 56 1.15 -5.13 -15.74
CA TYR A 56 1.99 -3.97 -16.05
C TYR A 56 2.47 -3.99 -17.51
N GLN A 57 2.88 -5.14 -18.05
CA GLN A 57 3.23 -5.28 -19.46
C GLN A 57 2.04 -4.95 -20.37
N PHE A 58 0.85 -5.39 -20.00
CA PHE A 58 -0.37 -5.01 -20.72
C PHE A 58 -0.62 -3.50 -20.65
N LEU A 59 -0.42 -2.86 -19.49
CA LEU A 59 -0.54 -1.41 -19.33
C LEU A 59 0.47 -0.66 -20.20
N ASP A 60 1.72 -1.09 -20.23
CA ASP A 60 2.77 -0.48 -21.08
C ASP A 60 2.34 -0.49 -22.55
N THR A 61 1.76 -1.60 -23.01
CA THR A 61 1.20 -1.72 -24.39
C THR A 61 -0.02 -0.84 -24.57
N ALA A 62 -0.94 -0.79 -23.61
CA ALA A 62 -2.19 -0.06 -23.70
C ALA A 62 -2.02 1.47 -23.60
N LEU A 63 -0.93 1.92 -22.97
CA LEU A 63 -0.59 3.33 -22.79
C LEU A 63 0.45 3.83 -23.80
N ALA A 64 0.95 2.95 -24.67
CA ALA A 64 1.92 3.33 -25.69
C ALA A 64 1.35 4.38 -26.66
N PRO A 65 2.19 5.29 -27.18
CA PRO A 65 1.76 6.25 -28.21
C PRO A 65 1.12 5.56 -29.40
N GLY A 66 -0.10 5.96 -29.75
CA GLY A 66 -0.86 5.34 -30.87
C GLY A 66 -1.73 4.14 -30.48
N ALA A 67 -1.80 3.76 -29.22
CA ALA A 67 -2.71 2.72 -28.77
C ALA A 67 -4.17 3.07 -29.04
N SER A 68 -4.97 2.07 -29.39
CA SER A 68 -6.38 2.28 -29.70
C SER A 68 -7.20 2.62 -28.45
N THR A 69 -8.28 3.41 -28.63
CA THR A 69 -9.22 3.71 -27.54
C THR A 69 -9.84 2.45 -26.93
N ALA A 70 -10.05 1.40 -27.73
CA ALA A 70 -10.53 0.11 -27.26
C ALA A 70 -9.57 -0.53 -26.25
N LEU A 71 -8.25 -0.46 -26.51
CA LEU A 71 -7.22 -0.98 -25.64
C LEU A 71 -7.14 -0.21 -24.31
N LEU A 72 -7.24 1.12 -24.36
CA LEU A 72 -7.31 1.99 -23.17
C LEU A 72 -8.55 1.69 -22.31
N ASN A 73 -9.71 1.50 -22.94
CA ASN A 73 -10.94 1.15 -22.20
C ASN A 73 -10.82 -0.23 -21.54
N LYS A 74 -10.18 -1.18 -22.21
CA LYS A 74 -9.90 -2.51 -21.67
C LYS A 74 -8.97 -2.41 -20.46
N ALA A 75 -7.90 -1.61 -20.53
CA ALA A 75 -6.97 -1.39 -19.41
C ALA A 75 -7.70 -0.80 -18.19
N ARG A 76 -8.59 0.17 -18.38
CA ARG A 76 -9.43 0.72 -17.30
C ARG A 76 -10.34 -0.34 -16.67
N SER A 77 -11.01 -1.15 -17.49
CA SER A 77 -11.87 -2.23 -17.02
C SER A 77 -11.12 -3.24 -16.18
N VAL A 78 -9.93 -3.65 -16.63
CA VAL A 78 -9.07 -4.59 -15.91
C VAL A 78 -8.58 -3.99 -14.58
N ALA A 79 -8.19 -2.72 -14.57
CA ALA A 79 -7.80 -2.03 -13.34
C ALA A 79 -8.97 -2.02 -12.32
N GLN A 80 -10.17 -1.68 -12.76
CA GLN A 80 -11.37 -1.65 -11.91
C GLN A 80 -11.79 -3.04 -11.42
N ALA A 81 -11.53 -4.09 -12.19
CA ALA A 81 -11.85 -5.46 -11.82
C ALA A 81 -11.05 -5.98 -10.61
N GLY A 82 -9.86 -5.42 -10.32
CA GLY A 82 -9.09 -5.84 -9.15
C GLY A 82 -7.70 -5.24 -9.01
N TYR A 83 -6.98 -5.04 -10.10
CA TYR A 83 -5.59 -4.59 -10.06
C TYR A 83 -5.40 -3.16 -9.54
N GLY A 84 -6.38 -2.28 -9.70
CA GLY A 84 -6.35 -0.91 -9.18
C GLY A 84 -6.82 -0.76 -7.73
N ARG A 85 -7.17 -1.85 -7.05
CA ARG A 85 -7.56 -1.82 -5.63
C ARG A 85 -6.36 -1.51 -4.75
N PRO A 86 -6.57 -0.96 -3.55
CA PRO A 86 -5.52 -0.94 -2.54
C PRO A 86 -5.05 -2.35 -2.22
N ASN A 87 -3.74 -2.55 -2.14
CA ASN A 87 -3.10 -3.84 -1.83
C ASN A 87 -3.59 -4.98 -2.74
N PRO A 88 -3.38 -4.89 -4.07
CA PRO A 88 -3.88 -5.89 -5.01
C PRO A 88 -3.10 -7.19 -4.97
N ALA A 89 -1.89 -7.21 -4.42
CA ALA A 89 -1.04 -8.40 -4.34
C ALA A 89 -1.54 -9.40 -3.29
N ARG A 90 -0.92 -10.56 -3.28
CA ARG A 90 -1.33 -11.68 -2.41
C ARG A 90 -0.81 -11.55 -1.01
N ASP A 91 0.44 -11.17 -0.82
CA ASP A 91 1.13 -11.24 0.46
C ASP A 91 1.77 -9.90 0.84
N TYR A 92 1.46 -9.43 2.06
CA TYR A 92 1.97 -8.16 2.60
C TYR A 92 2.53 -8.37 4.00
N LEU A 93 3.58 -7.63 4.31
CA LEU A 93 4.10 -7.44 5.66
C LEU A 93 3.92 -5.97 6.05
N TYR A 94 3.23 -5.75 7.16
CA TYR A 94 3.11 -4.45 7.81
C TYR A 94 3.96 -4.45 9.07
N VAL A 95 4.78 -3.41 9.25
CA VAL A 95 5.57 -3.19 10.46
C VAL A 95 5.41 -1.75 10.90
N LYS A 96 5.09 -1.53 12.16
CA LYS A 96 5.00 -0.21 12.77
C LYS A 96 5.79 -0.17 14.07
N ALA A 97 6.57 0.89 14.24
CA ALA A 97 7.14 1.27 15.53
C ALA A 97 6.53 2.62 15.94
N SER A 98 6.15 2.77 17.20
CA SER A 98 5.60 4.01 17.72
C SER A 98 6.07 4.24 19.15
N VAL A 99 6.28 5.51 19.50
CA VAL A 99 6.69 5.96 20.81
C VAL A 99 5.94 7.23 21.18
N SER A 100 5.47 7.33 22.42
CA SER A 100 4.94 8.54 23.00
C SER A 100 6.07 9.32 23.67
N GLU A 101 6.02 10.64 23.58
CA GLU A 101 6.98 11.56 24.22
C GLU A 101 8.45 11.23 23.95
N PRO A 102 8.85 11.01 22.65
CA PRO A 102 10.22 10.68 22.32
C PRO A 102 11.15 11.84 22.77
N PHE A 103 12.28 11.47 23.42
CA PHE A 103 13.27 12.45 23.90
C PHE A 103 12.69 13.51 24.85
N ASP A 104 11.75 13.12 25.74
CA ASP A 104 11.03 14.00 26.66
C ASP A 104 10.22 15.13 25.97
N TRP A 105 9.88 14.92 24.71
CA TRP A 105 8.99 15.84 23.98
C TRP A 105 7.54 15.63 24.43
N VAL A 106 7.20 16.31 25.53
CA VAL A 106 5.89 16.24 26.17
C VAL A 106 4.75 16.53 25.19
N TYR A 107 3.69 15.72 25.20
CA TYR A 107 2.56 15.73 24.25
C TYR A 107 2.93 15.40 22.80
N GLY A 108 4.17 15.05 22.51
CA GLY A 108 4.60 14.57 21.22
C GLY A 108 4.42 13.07 21.07
N ALA A 109 4.19 12.61 19.85
CA ALA A 109 4.30 11.19 19.53
C ALA A 109 4.95 11.03 18.15
N ALA A 110 5.72 9.97 18.01
CA ALA A 110 6.37 9.62 16.74
C ALA A 110 6.07 8.18 16.37
N SER A 111 5.92 7.92 15.09
CA SER A 111 5.80 6.57 14.58
C SER A 111 6.44 6.43 13.21
N VAL A 112 6.81 5.22 12.87
CA VAL A 112 7.23 4.84 11.53
C VAL A 112 6.50 3.58 11.14
N THR A 113 5.96 3.58 9.92
CA THR A 113 5.27 2.43 9.34
C THR A 113 5.97 2.01 8.05
N ALA A 114 6.18 0.71 7.87
CA ALA A 114 6.60 0.11 6.62
C ALA A 114 5.54 -0.90 6.18
N MET A 115 5.10 -0.80 4.93
CA MET A 115 4.26 -1.81 4.26
C MET A 115 5.05 -2.38 3.09
N VAL A 116 5.30 -3.66 3.11
CA VAL A 116 6.10 -4.38 2.12
C VAL A 116 5.19 -5.32 1.34
N ASN A 117 5.16 -5.16 0.03
CA ASN A 117 4.60 -6.18 -0.85
C ASN A 117 5.62 -7.31 -0.99
N LEU A 118 5.31 -8.48 -0.43
CA LEU A 118 6.23 -9.62 -0.43
C LEU A 118 6.32 -10.32 -1.80
N ASN A 119 5.39 -10.03 -2.71
CA ASN A 119 5.39 -10.63 -4.05
C ASN A 119 6.38 -9.93 -5.00
N ASP A 120 6.54 -8.59 -4.87
CA ASP A 120 7.40 -7.80 -5.76
C ASP A 120 8.52 -7.04 -5.04
N HIS A 121 8.57 -7.13 -3.70
CA HIS A 121 9.54 -6.48 -2.82
C HIS A 121 9.51 -4.95 -2.84
N SER A 122 8.44 -4.35 -3.34
CA SER A 122 8.24 -2.92 -3.23
C SER A 122 7.78 -2.55 -1.82
N VAL A 123 8.09 -1.32 -1.38
CA VAL A 123 7.84 -0.88 -0.01
C VAL A 123 7.28 0.53 0.03
N GLN A 124 6.30 0.75 0.89
CA GLN A 124 5.87 2.06 1.34
C GLN A 124 6.40 2.30 2.75
N PHE A 125 7.09 3.41 2.95
CA PHE A 125 7.64 3.84 4.23
C PHE A 125 7.00 5.15 4.65
N THR A 126 6.46 5.22 5.87
CA THR A 126 5.67 6.36 6.33
C THR A 126 6.05 6.74 7.77
N PRO A 127 7.02 7.66 7.97
CA PRO A 127 7.19 8.35 9.25
C PRO A 127 6.03 9.34 9.49
N GLU A 128 5.64 9.44 10.75
CA GLU A 128 4.59 10.32 11.23
C GLU A 128 4.99 10.91 12.58
N VAL A 129 4.69 12.16 12.78
CA VAL A 129 4.77 12.84 14.07
C VAL A 129 3.44 13.51 14.39
N SER A 130 3.08 13.54 15.67
CA SER A 130 1.89 14.24 16.14
C SER A 130 2.19 15.02 17.41
N TYR A 131 1.42 16.08 17.65
CA TYR A 131 1.54 16.96 18.81
C TYR A 131 0.15 17.36 19.31
N THR A 132 -0.07 17.21 20.61
CA THR A 132 -1.35 17.51 21.28
C THR A 132 -1.22 18.53 22.44
N GLY A 133 -0.09 19.25 22.54
CA GLY A 133 0.20 20.16 23.63
C GLY A 133 -0.55 21.51 23.55
N PHE A 134 -1.22 21.83 22.45
CA PHE A 134 -2.11 22.98 22.38
C PHE A 134 -3.52 22.60 22.83
N SER A 135 -4.16 23.49 23.62
CA SER A 135 -5.54 23.27 24.07
C SER A 135 -6.47 23.07 22.89
N ASN A 136 -7.17 21.94 22.89
CA ASN A 136 -8.16 21.54 21.89
C ASN A 136 -7.60 21.29 20.47
N TRP A 137 -6.27 21.22 20.27
CA TRP A 137 -5.68 20.94 18.99
C TRP A 137 -4.87 19.64 18.97
N GLU A 138 -4.99 18.90 17.89
CA GLU A 138 -4.07 17.85 17.47
C GLU A 138 -3.46 18.24 16.13
N LEU A 139 -2.14 18.32 16.08
CA LEU A 139 -1.37 18.52 14.87
C LEU A 139 -0.69 17.22 14.49
N ARG A 140 -0.74 16.85 13.20
CA ARG A 140 -0.11 15.65 12.68
C ARG A 140 0.58 15.95 11.37
N ALA A 141 1.80 15.47 11.19
CA ALA A 141 2.53 15.54 9.94
C ALA A 141 3.04 14.13 9.60
N ARG A 142 2.86 13.74 8.36
CA ARG A 142 3.40 12.46 7.85
C ARG A 142 3.96 12.61 6.45
N VAL A 143 4.96 11.81 6.16
CA VAL A 143 5.56 11.70 4.83
C VAL A 143 5.47 10.23 4.43
N SER A 144 4.90 9.95 3.28
CA SER A 144 4.89 8.60 2.72
C SER A 144 5.83 8.54 1.53
N TRP A 145 6.82 7.63 1.58
CA TRP A 145 7.70 7.31 0.46
C TRP A 145 7.35 5.97 -0.11
N LEU A 146 7.26 5.92 -1.43
CA LEU A 146 7.02 4.71 -2.20
C LEU A 146 8.31 4.33 -2.92
N ASN A 147 8.79 3.11 -2.68
CA ASN A 147 10.01 2.59 -3.28
C ASN A 147 9.73 1.25 -3.95
N GLY A 148 10.10 1.13 -5.20
CA GLY A 148 9.96 -0.07 -6.01
C GLY A 148 10.61 0.12 -7.37
N LEU A 149 10.94 -0.99 -8.00
CA LEU A 149 11.41 -1.03 -9.38
C LEU A 149 10.22 -0.82 -10.35
N ALA A 150 10.51 -0.68 -11.62
CA ALA A 150 9.48 -0.74 -12.67
C ALA A 150 8.71 -2.06 -12.57
N GLN A 151 7.42 -2.03 -12.91
CA GLN A 151 6.50 -3.17 -12.82
C GLN A 151 6.32 -3.73 -11.41
N THR A 152 6.41 -2.86 -10.38
CA THR A 152 6.07 -3.19 -8.99
C THR A 152 4.94 -2.28 -8.47
N GLU A 153 4.21 -2.72 -7.46
CA GLU A 153 3.05 -1.98 -6.96
C GLU A 153 3.36 -0.55 -6.57
N TYR A 154 4.44 -0.33 -5.80
CA TYR A 154 4.82 1.02 -5.34
C TYR A 154 5.75 1.72 -6.34
N GLY A 155 6.40 0.99 -7.27
CA GLY A 155 7.21 1.57 -8.32
C GLY A 155 6.40 2.25 -9.43
N GLU A 156 5.19 1.74 -9.73
CA GLU A 156 4.30 2.26 -10.77
C GLU A 156 3.35 3.37 -10.29
N LYS A 157 3.43 3.77 -9.01
CA LYS A 157 2.64 4.91 -8.54
C LYS A 157 3.17 6.22 -9.13
N SER A 158 2.27 7.08 -9.58
CA SER A 158 2.58 8.37 -10.22
C SER A 158 3.36 9.34 -9.31
N SER A 159 3.26 9.19 -8.00
CA SER A 159 3.99 9.99 -7.02
C SER A 159 4.81 9.10 -6.11
N ARG A 160 6.11 9.36 -6.01
CA ARG A 160 7.03 8.62 -5.13
C ARG A 160 7.05 9.11 -3.69
N ALA A 161 6.54 10.31 -3.46
CA ALA A 161 6.45 10.88 -2.12
C ALA A 161 5.16 11.68 -1.96
N ARG A 162 4.56 11.60 -0.78
CA ARG A 162 3.40 12.38 -0.38
C ARG A 162 3.64 12.95 1.01
N VAL A 163 3.44 14.26 1.15
CA VAL A 163 3.45 14.94 2.45
C VAL A 163 2.01 15.28 2.82
N GLU A 164 1.65 15.05 4.06
CA GLU A 164 0.32 15.33 4.59
C GLU A 164 0.46 16.01 5.96
N VAL A 165 -0.20 17.15 6.14
CA VAL A 165 -0.29 17.86 7.41
C VAL A 165 -1.76 17.99 7.75
N THR A 166 -2.13 17.60 8.96
CA THR A 166 -3.51 17.63 9.47
C THR A 166 -3.55 18.40 10.77
N GLY A 167 -4.46 19.37 10.87
CA GLY A 167 -4.85 20.01 12.12
C GLY A 167 -6.27 19.62 12.46
N ARG A 168 -6.51 19.16 13.70
CA ARG A 168 -7.83 18.82 14.22
C ARG A 168 -8.11 19.66 15.45
N TYR A 169 -9.26 20.34 15.46
CA TYR A 169 -9.74 21.12 16.59
C TYR A 169 -10.93 20.41 17.25
N TYR A 170 -10.93 20.35 18.57
CA TYR A 170 -12.00 19.78 19.38
C TYR A 170 -12.75 20.90 20.09
N PHE A 171 -14.09 20.94 19.96
CA PHE A 171 -14.96 21.95 20.60
C PHE A 171 -15.39 21.51 21.99
#